data_febaab17168e28b1d41c0a7b001c4154
#
_entry.id   febaab17168e28b1d41c0a7b001c4154
#
_cell.length_a   1.000
_cell.length_b   1.000
_cell.length_c   1.000
_cell.angle_alpha   90.00
_cell.angle_beta   90.00
_cell.angle_gamma   90.00
#
_symmetry.space_group_name_H-M   'P 1'
#
loop_
_entity.id
_entity.type
_entity.pdbx_description
1 polymer ?
#
loop_
_entity_poly.entity_id
_entity_poly.type
_entity_poly.pdbx_seq_one_letter_code
_entity_poly.pdbx_strand_id
1 'polypeptide(L)'
;MSDISRKEEMDIMVTGRPIRARLHHETWLHKDDSWSQISKFPWYGRNGELKGIVGISSDVTKLVKTEIKATETARILEERNRTLEKEIDLAREIQFALLPYEIPSRSHTEHGLTRHADFHHIFTPSEGVAGDWFDAFPVVNTGVGAIVCDVTGHGIRSALIASMLRGLMEQLSHLADNPAAFLTSLNHQLAKILQRANTTMFASAVYIYLDLETGVMTASTAGHPHPIILGPDGVARKMPLPRGIALGLLDDATYH
;
A
#
# COMPACT_ATOMS: atom_id res chain seq x y z
N MET A 1 -20.16 0.56 55.25
CA MET A 1 -18.70 0.34 55.15
C MET A 1 -18.49 -1.11 54.73
N SER A 2 -17.80 -1.36 53.66
CA SER A 2 -17.59 -2.74 53.17
C SER A 2 -16.68 -3.50 54.13
N ASP A 3 -16.85 -4.82 54.30
CA ASP A 3 -16.00 -5.65 55.15
C ASP A 3 -14.50 -5.57 54.81
N ILE A 4 -14.22 -5.26 53.51
CA ILE A 4 -12.85 -5.05 53.00
C ILE A 4 -12.21 -3.80 53.61
N SER A 5 -12.94 -2.67 53.70
CA SER A 5 -12.45 -1.43 54.27
C SER A 5 -12.07 -1.59 55.77
N ARG A 6 -12.90 -2.35 56.50
CA ARG A 6 -12.69 -2.62 57.94
C ARG A 6 -11.50 -3.50 58.21
N LYS A 7 -11.24 -4.49 57.31
CA LYS A 7 -10.06 -5.37 57.39
C LYS A 7 -8.78 -4.61 57.11
N GLU A 8 -8.78 -3.74 56.11
CA GLU A 8 -7.66 -2.86 55.78
C GLU A 8 -7.29 -1.90 56.94
N GLU A 9 -8.31 -1.30 57.56
CA GLU A 9 -8.11 -0.39 58.68
C GLU A 9 -7.51 -1.13 59.90
N MET A 10 -7.99 -2.35 60.18
CA MET A 10 -7.46 -3.18 61.21
C MET A 10 -5.97 -3.55 60.98
N ASP A 11 -5.63 -3.87 59.72
CA ASP A 11 -4.26 -4.20 59.34
C ASP A 11 -3.32 -2.99 59.47
N ILE A 12 -3.76 -1.79 59.08
CA ILE A 12 -3.00 -0.56 59.32
C ILE A 12 -2.79 -0.29 60.81
N MET A 13 -3.81 -0.51 61.66
CA MET A 13 -3.72 -0.31 63.09
C MET A 13 -2.72 -1.29 63.76
N VAL A 14 -2.64 -2.51 63.27
CA VAL A 14 -1.73 -3.54 63.79
C VAL A 14 -0.31 -3.38 63.26
N THR A 15 -0.17 -3.10 61.94
CA THR A 15 1.14 -3.13 61.27
C THR A 15 1.81 -1.77 61.15
N GLY A 16 1.04 -0.68 61.26
CA GLY A 16 1.49 0.70 61.00
C GLY A 16 1.80 0.97 59.50
N ARG A 17 1.52 0.03 58.62
CA ARG A 17 1.83 0.17 57.17
C ARG A 17 0.73 0.87 56.43
N PRO A 18 1.02 1.94 55.63
CA PRO A 18 0.03 2.65 54.88
C PRO A 18 -0.41 1.85 53.63
N ILE A 19 -1.66 2.03 53.21
CA ILE A 19 -2.16 1.64 51.90
C ILE A 19 -2.05 2.86 50.98
N ARG A 20 -1.47 2.68 49.80
CA ARG A 20 -1.27 3.78 48.85
C ARG A 20 -1.94 3.46 47.50
N ALA A 21 -2.71 4.42 47.00
CA ALA A 21 -3.27 4.44 45.64
C ALA A 21 -3.97 3.13 45.23
N ARG A 22 -4.69 2.49 46.15
CA ARG A 22 -5.41 1.24 45.90
C ARG A 22 -6.66 1.55 45.12
N LEU A 23 -6.87 0.89 43.94
CA LEU A 23 -8.03 1.03 43.15
C LEU A 23 -9.17 0.14 43.70
N HIS A 24 -10.32 0.74 43.94
CA HIS A 24 -11.56 0.06 44.30
C HIS A 24 -12.57 0.20 43.19
N HIS A 25 -13.20 -0.92 42.79
CA HIS A 25 -14.31 -0.98 41.88
C HIS A 25 -15.59 -1.18 42.67
N GLU A 26 -16.56 -0.29 42.49
CA GLU A 26 -17.84 -0.32 43.15
C GLU A 26 -18.94 -0.60 42.11
N THR A 27 -19.63 -1.71 42.28
CA THR A 27 -20.78 -2.10 41.44
C THR A 27 -22.08 -1.78 42.17
N TRP A 28 -23.01 -1.18 41.46
CA TRP A 28 -24.31 -0.73 42.02
C TRP A 28 -25.48 -1.37 41.26
N LEU A 29 -26.55 -1.78 42.01
CA LEU A 29 -27.74 -2.42 41.40
C LEU A 29 -28.50 -1.51 40.43
N HIS A 30 -28.43 -0.19 40.58
CA HIS A 30 -29.19 0.78 39.81
C HIS A 30 -28.39 2.02 39.38
N LYS A 31 -27.07 1.94 39.40
CA LYS A 31 -26.19 3.04 39.03
C LYS A 31 -24.99 2.47 38.29
N ASP A 32 -24.39 3.28 37.43
CA ASP A 32 -23.15 2.91 36.74
C ASP A 32 -22.03 2.56 37.73
N ASP A 33 -21.22 1.59 37.34
CA ASP A 33 -19.98 1.24 38.06
C ASP A 33 -19.08 2.45 38.23
N SER A 34 -18.51 2.55 39.43
CA SER A 34 -17.56 3.62 39.78
C SER A 34 -16.26 3.08 40.28
N TRP A 35 -15.21 3.85 40.10
CA TRP A 35 -13.86 3.53 40.56
C TRP A 35 -13.34 4.64 41.45
N SER A 36 -12.88 4.25 42.66
CA SER A 36 -12.22 5.16 43.57
C SER A 36 -10.80 4.70 43.84
N GLN A 37 -9.86 5.64 43.88
CA GLN A 37 -8.51 5.42 44.30
C GLN A 37 -8.38 5.85 45.77
N ILE A 38 -8.05 4.89 46.64
CA ILE A 38 -8.03 5.10 48.09
C ILE A 38 -6.60 4.96 48.59
N SER A 39 -6.19 5.93 49.46
CA SER A 39 -4.96 5.86 50.24
C SER A 39 -5.30 6.02 51.71
N LYS A 40 -4.76 5.16 52.57
CA LYS A 40 -4.97 5.20 54.01
C LYS A 40 -3.63 5.22 54.73
N PHE A 41 -3.45 6.16 55.64
CA PHE A 41 -2.22 6.39 56.36
C PHE A 41 -2.46 6.31 57.89
N PRO A 42 -1.60 5.67 58.68
CA PRO A 42 -1.68 5.74 60.13
C PRO A 42 -1.37 7.17 60.60
N TRP A 43 -2.15 7.67 61.55
CA TRP A 43 -1.96 8.97 62.17
C TRP A 43 -1.42 8.81 63.59
N TYR A 44 -0.25 9.35 63.83
CA TYR A 44 0.44 9.27 65.13
C TYR A 44 0.34 10.60 65.88
N GLY A 45 0.20 10.52 67.20
CA GLY A 45 0.28 11.65 68.09
C GLY A 45 1.72 12.12 68.33
N ARG A 46 1.86 13.19 69.12
CA ARG A 46 3.20 13.75 69.45
C ARG A 46 4.13 12.81 70.19
N ASN A 47 3.55 11.86 70.93
CA ASN A 47 4.31 10.86 71.74
C ASN A 47 4.52 9.54 70.97
N GLY A 48 4.22 9.48 69.65
CA GLY A 48 4.36 8.28 68.83
C GLY A 48 3.21 7.28 68.96
N GLU A 49 2.14 7.58 69.72
CA GLU A 49 0.96 6.74 69.83
C GLU A 49 0.11 6.79 68.58
N LEU A 50 -0.38 5.66 68.08
CA LEU A 50 -1.31 5.59 66.95
C LEU A 50 -2.69 6.13 67.39
N LYS A 51 -3.09 7.28 66.85
CA LYS A 51 -4.37 7.97 67.14
C LYS A 51 -5.50 7.62 66.25
N GLY A 52 -5.17 7.17 65.04
CA GLY A 52 -6.20 6.85 64.07
C GLY A 52 -5.64 6.63 62.65
N ILE A 53 -6.53 6.65 61.67
CA ILE A 53 -6.21 6.49 60.28
C ILE A 53 -6.76 7.69 59.50
N VAL A 54 -5.95 8.26 58.62
CA VAL A 54 -6.38 9.28 57.66
C VAL A 54 -6.53 8.64 56.30
N GLY A 55 -7.72 8.70 55.74
CA GLY A 55 -8.04 8.19 54.40
C GLY A 55 -8.26 9.33 53.40
N ILE A 56 -7.72 9.17 52.20
CA ILE A 56 -7.96 10.04 51.04
C ILE A 56 -8.58 9.15 49.97
N SER A 57 -9.73 9.55 49.44
CA SER A 57 -10.39 8.87 48.33
C SER A 57 -10.59 9.85 47.19
N SER A 58 -10.21 9.43 45.98
CA SER A 58 -10.44 10.20 44.74
C SER A 58 -11.27 9.38 43.78
N ASP A 59 -12.33 9.97 43.25
CA ASP A 59 -13.10 9.37 42.15
C ASP A 59 -12.26 9.38 40.85
N VAL A 60 -11.93 8.20 40.37
CA VAL A 60 -11.13 7.98 39.15
C VAL A 60 -11.96 7.27 38.05
N THR A 61 -13.29 7.24 38.22
CA THR A 61 -14.21 6.55 37.31
C THR A 61 -14.01 6.98 35.85
N LYS A 62 -13.95 8.29 35.60
CA LYS A 62 -13.74 8.83 34.26
C LYS A 62 -12.40 8.37 33.65
N LEU A 63 -11.32 8.39 34.46
CA LEU A 63 -9.99 7.97 34.03
C LEU A 63 -9.98 6.49 33.64
N VAL A 64 -10.47 5.63 34.53
CA VAL A 64 -10.50 4.17 34.30
C VAL A 64 -11.40 3.81 33.11
N LYS A 65 -12.60 4.40 33.01
CA LYS A 65 -13.49 4.17 31.86
C LYS A 65 -12.84 4.62 30.53
N THR A 66 -12.08 5.73 30.54
CA THR A 66 -11.38 6.22 29.34
C THR A 66 -10.23 5.27 28.96
N GLU A 67 -9.48 4.77 29.93
CA GLU A 67 -8.39 3.83 29.69
C GLU A 67 -8.90 2.48 29.13
N ILE A 68 -9.96 1.94 29.72
CA ILE A 68 -10.63 0.72 29.21
C ILE A 68 -11.09 0.92 27.76
N LYS A 69 -11.76 2.06 27.48
CA LYS A 69 -12.22 2.36 26.13
C LYS A 69 -11.08 2.54 25.14
N ALA A 70 -9.99 3.20 25.55
CA ALA A 70 -8.81 3.38 24.71
C ALA A 70 -8.15 2.03 24.37
N THR A 71 -7.99 1.16 25.37
CA THR A 71 -7.42 -0.18 25.21
C THR A 71 -8.28 -1.04 24.27
N GLU A 72 -9.59 -1.03 24.44
CA GLU A 72 -10.50 -1.79 23.57
C GLU A 72 -10.48 -1.25 22.13
N THR A 73 -10.47 0.08 21.97
CA THR A 73 -10.36 0.71 20.65
C THR A 73 -9.04 0.34 19.96
N ALA A 74 -7.93 0.37 20.70
CA ALA A 74 -6.62 -0.03 20.19
C ALA A 74 -6.62 -1.50 19.73
N ARG A 75 -7.22 -2.40 20.51
CA ARG A 75 -7.35 -3.82 20.16
C ARG A 75 -8.15 -4.03 18.86
N ILE A 76 -9.28 -3.33 18.73
CA ILE A 76 -10.13 -3.42 17.52
C ILE A 76 -9.38 -2.88 16.30
N LEU A 77 -8.66 -1.77 16.45
CA LEU A 77 -7.86 -1.21 15.37
C LEU A 77 -6.73 -2.15 14.93
N GLU A 78 -6.05 -2.78 15.88
CA GLU A 78 -4.99 -3.75 15.60
C GLU A 78 -5.53 -4.97 14.82
N GLU A 79 -6.69 -5.51 15.23
CA GLU A 79 -7.34 -6.60 14.52
C GLU A 79 -7.75 -6.21 13.08
N ARG A 80 -8.29 -5.00 12.91
CA ARG A 80 -8.65 -4.48 11.57
C ARG A 80 -7.42 -4.26 10.70
N ASN A 81 -6.36 -3.68 11.23
CA ASN A 81 -5.11 -3.48 10.49
C ASN A 81 -4.53 -4.82 10.02
N ARG A 82 -4.50 -5.82 10.88
CA ARG A 82 -4.05 -7.18 10.54
C ARG A 82 -4.87 -7.83 9.41
N THR A 83 -6.19 -7.56 9.40
CA THR A 83 -7.05 -8.06 8.31
C THR A 83 -6.77 -7.34 7.01
N LEU A 84 -6.64 -6.00 7.03
CA LEU A 84 -6.30 -5.19 5.85
C LEU A 84 -4.94 -5.56 5.27
N GLU A 85 -3.92 -5.80 6.11
CA GLU A 85 -2.61 -6.24 5.67
C GLU A 85 -2.68 -7.55 4.87
N LYS A 86 -3.46 -8.54 5.36
CA LYS A 86 -3.66 -9.79 4.64
C LYS A 86 -4.37 -9.62 3.29
N GLU A 87 -5.35 -8.71 3.21
CA GLU A 87 -6.05 -8.41 1.96
C GLU A 87 -5.11 -7.73 0.96
N ILE A 88 -4.24 -6.83 1.42
CA ILE A 88 -3.22 -6.18 0.59
C ILE A 88 -2.18 -7.21 0.11
N ASP A 89 -1.73 -8.12 0.96
CA ASP A 89 -0.78 -9.17 0.59
C ASP A 89 -1.37 -10.08 -0.49
N LEU A 90 -2.64 -10.47 -0.37
CA LEU A 90 -3.33 -11.26 -1.40
C LEU A 90 -3.45 -10.48 -2.72
N ALA A 91 -3.79 -9.19 -2.67
CA ALA A 91 -3.84 -8.34 -3.85
C ALA A 91 -2.47 -8.23 -4.52
N ARG A 92 -1.40 -8.16 -3.73
CA ARG A 92 0.00 -8.19 -4.20
C ARG A 92 0.31 -9.50 -4.95
N GLU A 93 -0.03 -10.64 -4.37
CA GLU A 93 0.20 -11.95 -5.00
C GLU A 93 -0.49 -12.02 -6.37
N ILE A 94 -1.73 -11.56 -6.46
CA ILE A 94 -2.47 -11.51 -7.73
C ILE A 94 -1.78 -10.57 -8.72
N GLN A 95 -1.35 -9.37 -8.29
CA GLN A 95 -0.67 -8.41 -9.15
C GLN A 95 0.66 -8.97 -9.68
N PHE A 96 1.46 -9.62 -8.82
CA PHE A 96 2.70 -10.26 -9.24
C PHE A 96 2.47 -11.40 -10.23
N ALA A 97 1.38 -12.15 -10.11
CA ALA A 97 1.00 -13.17 -11.07
C ALA A 97 0.64 -12.60 -12.47
N LEU A 98 0.32 -11.30 -12.55
CA LEU A 98 0.06 -10.59 -13.81
C LEU A 98 1.34 -10.03 -14.45
N LEU A 99 2.45 -9.92 -13.72
CA LEU A 99 3.74 -9.57 -14.31
C LEU A 99 4.29 -10.73 -15.14
N PRO A 100 5.11 -10.45 -16.15
CA PRO A 100 5.70 -11.52 -16.95
C PRO A 100 6.61 -12.39 -16.06
N TYR A 101 6.25 -13.65 -15.92
CA TYR A 101 7.05 -14.62 -15.15
C TYR A 101 8.39 -14.92 -15.85
N GLU A 102 8.34 -15.02 -17.16
CA GLU A 102 9.52 -15.16 -18.03
C GLU A 102 9.35 -14.21 -19.21
N ILE A 103 10.35 -13.40 -19.44
CA ILE A 103 10.42 -12.58 -20.65
C ILE A 103 11.19 -13.40 -21.67
N PRO A 104 10.55 -13.86 -22.75
CA PRO A 104 11.19 -14.77 -23.67
C PRO A 104 12.28 -14.05 -24.48
N SER A 105 13.50 -14.56 -24.42
CA SER A 105 14.51 -14.23 -25.43
C SER A 105 14.04 -14.64 -26.81
N ARG A 106 14.23 -13.80 -27.79
CA ARG A 106 13.88 -14.10 -29.18
C ARG A 106 15.06 -13.89 -30.11
N SER A 107 15.19 -14.79 -31.07
CA SER A 107 16.17 -14.66 -32.15
C SER A 107 15.52 -14.92 -33.50
N HIS A 108 16.00 -14.24 -34.51
CA HIS A 108 15.66 -14.47 -35.92
C HIS A 108 16.94 -14.51 -36.75
N THR A 109 17.02 -15.50 -37.61
CA THR A 109 18.17 -15.67 -38.52
C THR A 109 17.68 -15.56 -39.96
N GLU A 110 18.19 -14.60 -40.66
CA GLU A 110 17.93 -14.39 -42.07
C GLU A 110 19.22 -14.10 -42.84
N HIS A 111 19.43 -14.72 -44.00
CA HIS A 111 20.60 -14.56 -44.85
C HIS A 111 21.94 -14.69 -44.09
N GLY A 112 22.00 -15.56 -43.08
CA GLY A 112 23.20 -15.76 -42.25
C GLY A 112 23.45 -14.70 -41.16
N LEU A 113 22.55 -13.71 -41.03
CA LEU A 113 22.57 -12.73 -39.96
C LEU A 113 21.56 -13.13 -38.89
N THR A 114 22.04 -13.35 -37.66
CA THR A 114 21.18 -13.60 -36.49
C THR A 114 21.00 -12.32 -35.69
N ARG A 115 19.77 -11.89 -35.51
CA ARG A 115 19.40 -10.84 -34.56
C ARG A 115 18.79 -11.46 -33.32
N HIS A 116 19.12 -10.91 -32.18
CA HIS A 116 18.75 -11.45 -30.88
C HIS A 116 18.23 -10.33 -29.98
N ALA A 117 17.17 -10.62 -29.22
CA ALA A 117 16.62 -9.72 -28.21
C ALA A 117 16.51 -10.46 -26.87
N ASP A 118 17.25 -9.97 -25.89
CA ASP A 118 17.19 -10.40 -24.50
C ASP A 118 16.65 -9.27 -23.64
N PHE A 119 15.83 -9.63 -22.66
CA PHE A 119 15.23 -8.69 -21.74
C PHE A 119 15.64 -9.01 -20.31
N HIS A 120 16.06 -7.97 -19.61
CA HIS A 120 16.33 -8.03 -18.17
C HIS A 120 15.54 -6.95 -17.47
N HIS A 121 15.03 -7.26 -16.29
CA HIS A 121 14.26 -6.30 -15.51
C HIS A 121 14.67 -6.33 -14.05
N ILE A 122 14.46 -5.18 -13.38
CA ILE A 122 14.51 -5.03 -11.93
C ILE A 122 13.21 -4.36 -11.53
N PHE A 123 12.43 -5.01 -10.69
CA PHE A 123 11.17 -4.48 -10.20
C PHE A 123 11.11 -4.57 -8.68
N THR A 124 10.96 -3.42 -8.02
CA THR A 124 10.91 -3.33 -6.56
C THR A 124 9.75 -2.42 -6.17
N PRO A 125 8.59 -2.98 -5.83
CA PRO A 125 7.44 -2.17 -5.37
C PRO A 125 7.75 -1.49 -4.04
N SER A 126 7.34 -0.24 -3.88
CA SER A 126 7.60 0.56 -2.67
C SER A 126 6.61 0.26 -1.54
N GLU A 127 5.35 -0.01 -1.82
CA GLU A 127 4.28 -0.19 -0.84
C GLU A 127 3.34 -1.31 -1.24
N GLY A 128 3.59 -2.52 -0.78
CA GLY A 128 2.66 -3.65 -0.93
C GLY A 128 2.28 -3.97 -2.38
N VAL A 129 1.52 -3.11 -3.04
CA VAL A 129 1.08 -3.17 -4.44
C VAL A 129 1.59 -1.95 -5.21
N ALA A 130 1.90 -2.11 -6.50
CA ALA A 130 2.54 -1.08 -7.32
C ALA A 130 1.60 -0.49 -8.38
N GLY A 131 1.76 0.82 -8.66
CA GLY A 131 1.23 1.48 -9.85
C GLY A 131 2.08 1.23 -11.09
N ASP A 132 3.38 1.02 -10.88
CA ASP A 132 4.32 0.67 -11.93
C ASP A 132 4.03 -0.72 -12.49
N TRP A 133 4.20 -0.83 -13.80
CA TRP A 133 3.99 -2.09 -14.51
C TRP A 133 4.84 -2.13 -15.79
N PHE A 134 5.29 -3.32 -16.15
CA PHE A 134 6.04 -3.56 -17.38
C PHE A 134 5.66 -4.92 -17.97
N ASP A 135 5.86 -5.07 -19.28
CA ASP A 135 5.76 -6.34 -19.99
C ASP A 135 6.69 -6.36 -21.20
N ALA A 136 7.10 -7.56 -21.61
CA ALA A 136 7.69 -7.80 -22.91
C ALA A 136 7.15 -9.11 -23.46
N PHE A 137 6.66 -9.07 -24.70
CA PHE A 137 5.90 -10.15 -25.29
C PHE A 137 6.20 -10.30 -26.79
N PRO A 138 6.03 -11.52 -27.32
CA PRO A 138 6.16 -11.75 -28.74
C PRO A 138 5.06 -11.02 -29.50
N VAL A 139 5.44 -10.36 -30.59
CA VAL A 139 4.55 -9.75 -31.57
C VAL A 139 4.67 -10.53 -32.86
N VAL A 140 3.64 -10.44 -33.72
CA VAL A 140 3.49 -11.20 -34.97
C VAL A 140 4.84 -11.53 -35.65
N ASN A 141 4.99 -12.78 -36.08
CA ASN A 141 6.18 -13.34 -36.75
C ASN A 141 7.46 -13.25 -35.91
N THR A 142 8.31 -12.26 -36.17
CA THR A 142 9.65 -12.09 -35.61
C THR A 142 9.77 -10.92 -34.65
N GLY A 143 8.66 -10.21 -34.39
CA GLY A 143 8.65 -9.00 -33.57
C GLY A 143 8.64 -9.27 -32.09
N VAL A 144 9.08 -8.28 -31.33
CA VAL A 144 9.00 -8.22 -29.86
C VAL A 144 8.51 -6.84 -29.44
N GLY A 145 7.48 -6.82 -28.59
CA GLY A 145 7.00 -5.61 -27.94
C GLY A 145 7.51 -5.52 -26.51
N ALA A 146 7.85 -4.32 -26.06
CA ALA A 146 8.16 -4.03 -24.66
C ALA A 146 7.47 -2.75 -24.21
N ILE A 147 6.86 -2.77 -23.04
CA ILE A 147 6.15 -1.62 -22.47
C ILE A 147 6.55 -1.40 -21.02
N VAL A 148 6.63 -0.14 -20.63
CA VAL A 148 6.73 0.30 -19.23
C VAL A 148 5.65 1.33 -19.00
N CYS A 149 4.90 1.16 -17.91
CA CYS A 149 3.85 2.07 -17.49
C CYS A 149 4.04 2.47 -16.02
N ASP A 150 3.65 3.71 -15.70
CA ASP A 150 3.55 4.22 -14.34
C ASP A 150 2.18 4.88 -14.16
N VAL A 151 1.37 4.33 -13.27
CA VAL A 151 0.03 4.83 -12.94
C VAL A 151 0.12 5.82 -11.79
N THR A 152 -0.47 7.00 -11.96
CA THR A 152 -0.48 8.04 -10.92
C THR A 152 -1.03 7.57 -9.59
N GLY A 153 -0.34 7.97 -8.51
CA GLY A 153 -0.69 7.59 -7.15
C GLY A 153 -0.05 6.28 -6.73
N HIS A 154 -0.43 5.78 -5.58
CA HIS A 154 0.10 4.55 -4.98
C HIS A 154 -1.02 3.71 -4.35
N GLY A 155 -0.70 2.47 -4.04
CA GLY A 155 -1.61 1.55 -3.36
C GLY A 155 -2.62 0.87 -4.29
N ILE A 156 -3.70 0.38 -3.71
CA ILE A 156 -4.66 -0.50 -4.39
C ILE A 156 -5.28 0.12 -5.65
N ARG A 157 -5.55 1.42 -5.65
CA ARG A 157 -6.18 2.08 -6.81
C ARG A 157 -5.28 2.06 -8.04
N SER A 158 -4.02 2.43 -7.90
CA SER A 158 -3.05 2.40 -9.00
C SER A 158 -2.78 0.96 -9.46
N ALA A 159 -2.69 0.01 -8.54
CA ALA A 159 -2.52 -1.42 -8.83
C ALA A 159 -3.70 -2.00 -9.65
N LEU A 160 -4.93 -1.62 -9.35
CA LEU A 160 -6.11 -2.02 -10.14
C LEU A 160 -6.06 -1.48 -11.56
N ILE A 161 -5.65 -0.22 -11.74
CA ILE A 161 -5.50 0.37 -13.09
C ILE A 161 -4.37 -0.32 -13.86
N ALA A 162 -3.24 -0.61 -13.21
CA ALA A 162 -2.15 -1.38 -13.82
C ALA A 162 -2.62 -2.76 -14.29
N SER A 163 -3.40 -3.47 -13.47
CA SER A 163 -4.00 -4.76 -13.83
C SER A 163 -4.99 -4.66 -14.99
N MET A 164 -5.78 -3.57 -15.04
CA MET A 164 -6.68 -3.29 -16.14
C MET A 164 -5.90 -3.01 -17.45
N LEU A 165 -4.85 -2.21 -17.40
CA LEU A 165 -3.96 -1.94 -18.53
C LEU A 165 -3.43 -3.23 -19.12
N ARG A 166 -2.98 -4.17 -18.28
CA ARG A 166 -2.51 -5.50 -18.71
C ARG A 166 -3.58 -6.25 -19.51
N GLY A 167 -4.82 -6.30 -19.01
CA GLY A 167 -5.93 -6.96 -19.71
C GLY A 167 -6.31 -6.28 -21.02
N LEU A 168 -6.27 -4.94 -21.09
CA LEU A 168 -6.54 -4.17 -22.31
C LEU A 168 -5.48 -4.42 -23.38
N MET A 169 -4.22 -4.52 -22.99
CA MET A 169 -3.11 -4.81 -23.92
C MET A 169 -3.25 -6.15 -24.61
N GLU A 170 -3.67 -7.20 -23.89
CA GLU A 170 -3.91 -8.51 -24.48
C GLU A 170 -4.92 -8.44 -25.61
N GLN A 171 -5.99 -7.66 -25.45
CA GLN A 171 -7.01 -7.44 -26.49
C GLN A 171 -6.47 -6.66 -27.68
N LEU A 172 -5.48 -5.79 -27.47
CA LEU A 172 -4.86 -4.94 -28.49
C LEU A 172 -3.60 -5.54 -29.12
N SER A 173 -3.28 -6.78 -28.82
CA SER A 173 -2.08 -7.47 -29.34
C SER A 173 -1.96 -7.46 -30.87
N HIS A 174 -3.08 -7.39 -31.57
CA HIS A 174 -3.13 -7.28 -33.04
C HIS A 174 -2.62 -5.92 -33.59
N LEU A 175 -2.43 -4.89 -32.73
CA LEU A 175 -1.87 -3.58 -33.08
C LEU A 175 -0.42 -3.43 -32.57
N ALA A 176 0.13 -4.47 -31.97
CA ALA A 176 1.40 -4.39 -31.24
C ALA A 176 2.64 -4.14 -32.13
N ASP A 177 2.55 -4.34 -33.43
CA ASP A 177 3.57 -3.98 -34.41
C ASP A 177 3.62 -2.47 -34.74
N ASN A 178 2.57 -1.72 -34.31
CA ASN A 178 2.47 -0.27 -34.50
C ASN A 178 2.33 0.45 -33.16
N PRO A 179 3.41 0.93 -32.54
CA PRO A 179 3.38 1.59 -31.23
C PRO A 179 2.41 2.76 -31.12
N ALA A 180 2.27 3.55 -32.15
CA ALA A 180 1.36 4.70 -32.19
C ALA A 180 -0.10 4.27 -32.13
N ALA A 181 -0.51 3.33 -32.97
CA ALA A 181 -1.86 2.78 -33.00
C ALA A 181 -2.18 2.03 -31.69
N PHE A 182 -1.23 1.29 -31.18
CA PHE A 182 -1.36 0.54 -29.92
C PHE A 182 -1.65 1.47 -28.73
N LEU A 183 -0.81 2.50 -28.51
CA LEU A 183 -1.01 3.45 -27.41
C LEU A 183 -2.28 4.30 -27.61
N THR A 184 -2.63 4.66 -28.85
CA THR A 184 -3.87 5.40 -29.14
C THR A 184 -5.11 4.58 -28.77
N SER A 185 -5.14 3.31 -29.14
CA SER A 185 -6.25 2.41 -28.81
C SER A 185 -6.30 2.09 -27.31
N LEU A 186 -5.16 1.91 -26.68
CA LEU A 186 -5.04 1.70 -25.25
C LEU A 186 -5.57 2.91 -24.47
N ASN A 187 -5.18 4.12 -24.86
CA ASN A 187 -5.67 5.36 -24.28
C ASN A 187 -7.19 5.46 -24.36
N HIS A 188 -7.76 5.25 -25.54
CA HIS A 188 -9.21 5.36 -25.75
C HIS A 188 -10.00 4.39 -24.86
N GLN A 189 -9.55 3.15 -24.72
CA GLN A 189 -10.21 2.18 -23.85
C GLN A 189 -10.04 2.55 -22.37
N LEU A 190 -8.84 2.92 -21.93
CA LEU A 190 -8.58 3.33 -20.57
C LEU A 190 -9.39 4.56 -20.18
N ALA A 191 -9.38 5.62 -20.99
CA ALA A 191 -10.09 6.87 -20.73
C ALA A 191 -11.58 6.63 -20.51
N LYS A 192 -12.23 5.80 -21.35
CA LYS A 192 -13.64 5.41 -21.16
C LYS A 192 -13.92 4.73 -19.84
N ILE A 193 -13.01 3.88 -19.38
CA ILE A 193 -13.17 3.19 -18.09
C ILE A 193 -13.01 4.17 -16.96
N LEU A 194 -11.98 5.02 -17.00
CA LEU A 194 -11.70 6.02 -15.96
C LEU A 194 -12.83 7.05 -15.84
N GLN A 195 -13.42 7.49 -16.96
CA GLN A 195 -14.59 8.36 -16.97
C GLN A 195 -15.79 7.71 -16.28
N ARG A 196 -16.09 6.45 -16.58
CA ARG A 196 -17.17 5.70 -15.91
C ARG A 196 -16.93 5.51 -14.42
N ALA A 197 -15.68 5.34 -14.02
CA ALA A 197 -15.28 5.23 -12.64
C ALA A 197 -15.23 6.59 -11.90
N ASN A 198 -15.48 7.70 -12.61
CA ASN A 198 -15.39 9.07 -12.09
C ASN A 198 -14.06 9.33 -11.35
N THR A 199 -12.95 8.92 -11.95
CA THR A 199 -11.60 9.11 -11.41
C THR A 199 -10.75 9.96 -12.33
N THR A 200 -9.84 10.75 -11.75
CA THR A 200 -8.87 11.60 -12.46
C THR A 200 -7.49 10.96 -12.58
N MET A 201 -7.39 9.65 -12.33
CA MET A 201 -6.13 8.92 -12.46
C MET A 201 -5.74 8.80 -13.94
N PHE A 202 -4.45 8.68 -14.19
CA PHE A 202 -3.88 8.50 -15.52
C PHE A 202 -2.60 7.65 -15.40
N ALA A 203 -2.07 7.22 -16.53
CA ALA A 203 -0.83 6.47 -16.58
C ALA A 203 0.13 7.05 -17.61
N SER A 204 1.40 7.18 -17.27
CA SER A 204 2.46 7.37 -18.26
C SER A 204 2.87 6.03 -18.84
N ALA A 205 3.19 5.98 -20.13
CA ALA A 205 3.62 4.76 -20.79
C ALA A 205 4.64 5.03 -21.89
N VAL A 206 5.53 4.08 -22.10
CA VAL A 206 6.37 3.99 -23.30
C VAL A 206 6.28 2.57 -23.86
N TYR A 207 6.01 2.46 -25.14
CA TYR A 207 5.93 1.18 -25.83
C TYR A 207 6.98 1.14 -26.97
N ILE A 208 7.73 0.07 -27.05
CA ILE A 208 8.77 -0.19 -28.04
C ILE A 208 8.41 -1.47 -28.79
N TYR A 209 8.49 -1.43 -30.10
CA TYR A 209 8.42 -2.59 -30.97
C TYR A 209 9.76 -2.78 -31.67
N LEU A 210 10.31 -3.98 -31.60
CA LEU A 210 11.52 -4.39 -32.28
C LEU A 210 11.18 -5.49 -33.29
N ASP A 211 11.39 -5.18 -34.55
CA ASP A 211 11.32 -6.17 -35.64
C ASP A 211 12.67 -6.85 -35.81
N LEU A 212 12.79 -8.13 -35.51
CA LEU A 212 14.02 -8.90 -35.63
C LEU A 212 14.34 -9.30 -37.07
N GLU A 213 13.37 -9.26 -37.99
CA GLU A 213 13.62 -9.52 -39.42
C GLU A 213 14.39 -8.36 -40.04
N THR A 214 13.95 -7.13 -39.82
CA THR A 214 14.58 -5.94 -40.38
C THR A 214 15.64 -5.33 -39.48
N GLY A 215 15.57 -5.57 -38.17
CA GLY A 215 16.38 -4.92 -37.15
C GLY A 215 15.92 -3.49 -36.82
N VAL A 216 14.72 -3.10 -37.27
CA VAL A 216 14.15 -1.78 -37.03
C VAL A 216 13.44 -1.74 -35.67
N MET A 217 13.72 -0.73 -34.89
CA MET A 217 13.03 -0.44 -33.64
C MET A 217 12.17 0.80 -33.80
N THR A 218 10.89 0.67 -33.48
CA THR A 218 9.93 1.79 -33.43
C THR A 218 9.41 1.93 -32.01
N ALA A 219 9.06 3.16 -31.59
CA ALA A 219 8.55 3.38 -30.26
C ALA A 219 7.60 4.57 -30.22
N SER A 220 6.70 4.58 -29.25
CA SER A 220 5.80 5.69 -28.95
C SER A 220 5.73 5.92 -27.45
N THR A 221 5.45 7.15 -27.02
CA THR A 221 5.36 7.51 -25.60
C THR A 221 4.08 8.29 -25.27
N ALA A 222 3.50 7.96 -24.14
CA ALA A 222 2.35 8.62 -23.54
C ALA A 222 2.78 9.28 -22.22
N GLY A 223 3.52 10.39 -22.28
CA GLY A 223 3.96 11.13 -21.11
C GLY A 223 5.05 10.48 -20.25
N HIS A 224 5.61 9.36 -20.70
CA HIS A 224 6.67 8.64 -19.96
C HIS A 224 8.06 9.19 -20.31
N PRO A 225 9.05 9.07 -19.41
CA PRO A 225 10.43 9.40 -19.72
C PRO A 225 10.94 8.65 -20.96
N HIS A 226 11.76 9.34 -21.77
CA HIS A 226 12.28 8.73 -22.99
C HIS A 226 13.29 7.62 -22.68
N PRO A 227 13.24 6.48 -23.40
CA PRO A 227 14.22 5.41 -23.26
C PRO A 227 15.64 5.89 -23.54
N ILE A 228 16.58 5.23 -22.92
CA ILE A 228 18.02 5.44 -23.16
C ILE A 228 18.53 4.30 -24.04
N ILE A 229 19.15 4.64 -25.14
CA ILE A 229 19.82 3.70 -26.03
C ILE A 229 21.31 3.77 -25.78
N LEU A 230 21.92 2.61 -25.51
CA LEU A 230 23.37 2.45 -25.47
C LEU A 230 23.83 1.92 -26.83
N GLY A 231 24.55 2.74 -27.59
CA GLY A 231 25.09 2.34 -28.87
C GLY A 231 26.31 1.40 -28.77
N PRO A 232 26.72 0.79 -29.86
CA PRO A 232 27.94 -0.07 -29.92
C PRO A 232 29.20 0.71 -29.57
N ASP A 233 29.17 2.03 -29.63
CA ASP A 233 30.24 2.94 -29.22
C ASP A 233 30.29 3.17 -27.67
N GLY A 234 29.40 2.53 -26.93
CA GLY A 234 29.29 2.69 -25.48
C GLY A 234 28.67 4.03 -25.04
N VAL A 235 28.14 4.84 -25.96
CA VAL A 235 27.56 6.14 -25.63
C VAL A 235 26.07 6.00 -25.42
N ALA A 236 25.58 6.43 -24.24
CA ALA A 236 24.18 6.49 -23.91
C ALA A 236 23.51 7.73 -24.52
N ARG A 237 22.42 7.53 -25.23
CA ARG A 237 21.62 8.58 -25.88
C ARG A 237 20.16 8.43 -25.53
N LYS A 238 19.45 9.54 -25.31
CA LYS A 238 18.00 9.50 -25.21
C LYS A 238 17.40 9.20 -26.58
N MET A 239 16.43 8.29 -26.61
CA MET A 239 15.65 8.05 -27.83
C MET A 239 14.80 9.30 -28.14
N PRO A 240 14.90 9.91 -29.33
CA PRO A 240 14.12 11.09 -29.69
C PRO A 240 12.69 10.69 -30.05
N LEU A 241 11.79 10.72 -29.06
CA LEU A 241 10.36 10.48 -29.28
C LEU A 241 9.56 11.77 -29.23
N PRO A 242 8.49 11.90 -30.02
CA PRO A 242 7.50 12.97 -29.87
C PRO A 242 6.94 12.97 -28.45
N ARG A 243 6.65 14.16 -27.90
CA ARG A 243 5.96 14.24 -26.60
C ARG A 243 4.52 13.79 -26.76
N GLY A 244 4.09 12.83 -25.92
CA GLY A 244 2.71 12.39 -25.79
C GLY A 244 2.09 12.84 -24.47
N ILE A 245 0.78 12.98 -24.42
CA ILE A 245 0.03 13.15 -23.18
C ILE A 245 -0.12 11.79 -22.48
N ALA A 246 -0.22 11.76 -21.14
CA ALA A 246 -0.42 10.51 -20.43
C ALA A 246 -1.75 9.83 -20.78
N LEU A 247 -1.78 8.50 -20.73
CA LEU A 247 -2.97 7.68 -21.01
C LEU A 247 -4.09 8.00 -20.02
N GLY A 248 -5.31 8.12 -20.52
CA GLY A 248 -6.51 8.35 -19.71
C GLY A 248 -6.81 9.80 -19.39
N LEU A 249 -5.92 10.76 -19.74
CA LEU A 249 -6.17 12.20 -19.53
C LEU A 249 -7.14 12.78 -20.56
N LEU A 250 -6.98 12.43 -21.84
CA LEU A 250 -7.85 12.87 -22.93
C LEU A 250 -8.25 11.65 -23.76
N ASP A 251 -9.54 11.44 -23.96
CA ASP A 251 -10.08 10.28 -24.68
C ASP A 251 -9.65 10.25 -26.16
N ASP A 252 -9.54 11.40 -26.79
CA ASP A 252 -9.19 11.60 -28.19
C ASP A 252 -7.69 11.80 -28.45
N ALA A 253 -6.84 11.63 -27.45
CA ALA A 253 -5.40 11.75 -27.61
C ALA A 253 -4.86 10.68 -28.57
N THR A 254 -4.03 11.13 -29.52
CA THR A 254 -3.30 10.28 -30.48
C THR A 254 -1.80 10.33 -30.21
N TYR A 255 -1.12 9.25 -30.55
CA TYR A 255 0.32 9.08 -30.31
C TYR A 255 1.05 8.88 -31.65
N HIS A 256 2.36 9.12 -31.65
CA HIS A 256 3.20 9.09 -32.86
C HIS A 256 4.44 8.25 -32.64
#